data_d0510d8609f1e3b9eb2ac77bd58f34d9
#
_entry.id   d0510d8609f1e3b9eb2ac77bd58f34d9
#
_cell.length_a   1.000
_cell.length_b   1.000
_cell.length_c   1.000
_cell.angle_alpha   90.00
_cell.angle_beta   90.00
_cell.angle_gamma   90.00
#
_symmetry.space_group_name_H-M   'P 1'
#
loop_
_entity.id
_entity.type
_entity.pdbx_description
1 polymer ?
#
loop_
_entity_poly.entity_id
_entity_poly.type
_entity_poly.pdbx_seq_one_letter_code
_entity_poly.pdbx_strand_id
1 'polypeptide(L)'
;MRRLAIVLLLGVLAFGWASAAPAQDPPEVRAKAALLADPDGHFLYAENADGRVAIASITKIMTALVTLDRVRPKAMVKIGTQAPSIGESTFSLQPGERLRVRDLLTAALVQSANDAAYALANYVGRGQTGKFVRWMNKRAEELGLTGTHYVRPDGLDTSGHYSTARDTLTLAREAMKRKLFRRIVRTKSGVVAGRRLIVWNDLLGTYPGAIGIKTGHTDRAGWSEVAAARREGVTLYAVLLGGPTRARRNQDLAALLDWGFGHYGSVRVIRQGRTYATAAIPFSDDRVELLAETSVRASVFLGRPLVERVVAPAIVDPPVGLGEPVGEVQIYDGDKLIARRPLVASQAVHEPSLGRRLGWYAGRALDEAGDMLAGLSPF
;
A
#
# COMPACT_ATOMS: atom_id res chain seq x y z
N MET A 1 -35.58 -16.88 19.34
CA MET A 1 -34.30 -16.24 18.87
C MET A 1 -33.18 -16.73 19.80
N ARG A 2 -32.54 -17.86 19.45
CA ARG A 2 -31.39 -18.39 20.21
C ARG A 2 -30.16 -17.53 19.85
N ARG A 3 -29.55 -16.91 20.84
CA ARG A 3 -28.28 -16.18 20.67
C ARG A 3 -27.19 -17.21 20.37
N LEU A 4 -26.75 -17.30 19.10
CA LEU A 4 -25.52 -18.03 18.78
C LEU A 4 -24.38 -17.44 19.61
N ALA A 5 -23.82 -18.23 20.51
CA ALA A 5 -22.57 -17.86 21.17
C ALA A 5 -21.44 -17.99 20.15
N ILE A 6 -20.97 -16.86 19.64
CA ILE A 6 -19.80 -16.81 18.74
C ILE A 6 -18.55 -16.84 19.64
N VAL A 7 -17.71 -17.84 19.49
CA VAL A 7 -16.41 -17.91 20.13
C VAL A 7 -15.40 -17.17 19.26
N LEU A 8 -14.78 -16.15 19.80
CA LEU A 8 -13.69 -15.42 19.18
C LEU A 8 -12.38 -15.96 19.77
N LEU A 9 -11.68 -16.83 19.02
CA LEU A 9 -10.34 -17.30 19.37
C LEU A 9 -9.30 -16.37 18.73
N LEU A 10 -8.54 -15.64 19.57
CA LEU A 10 -7.40 -14.87 19.15
C LEU A 10 -6.13 -15.68 19.42
N GLY A 11 -5.48 -16.13 18.36
CA GLY A 11 -4.18 -16.80 18.42
C GLY A 11 -3.10 -15.90 17.83
N VAL A 12 -1.95 -15.81 18.49
CA VAL A 12 -0.74 -15.21 17.88
C VAL A 12 -0.03 -16.34 17.16
N LEU A 13 0.02 -16.29 15.83
CA LEU A 13 0.86 -17.18 15.05
C LEU A 13 2.32 -16.75 15.21
N ALA A 14 2.99 -17.28 16.23
CA ALA A 14 4.43 -17.35 16.21
C ALA A 14 4.81 -18.40 15.17
N PHE A 15 5.10 -18.00 13.93
CA PHE A 15 5.82 -18.87 13.03
C PHE A 15 7.13 -19.20 13.70
N GLY A 16 7.32 -20.48 14.06
CA GLY A 16 8.64 -20.98 14.44
C GLY A 16 9.60 -20.49 13.35
N TRP A 17 10.58 -19.71 13.74
CA TRP A 17 11.57 -19.08 12.89
C TRP A 17 12.35 -20.23 12.20
N ALA A 18 11.90 -20.63 11.01
CA ALA A 18 12.86 -21.10 10.03
C ALA A 18 13.80 -19.90 9.88
N SER A 19 15.02 -20.06 10.37
CA SER A 19 16.08 -19.07 10.44
C SER A 19 15.89 -17.98 9.40
N ALA A 20 15.31 -16.84 9.79
CA ALA A 20 15.36 -15.66 8.96
C ALA A 20 16.85 -15.41 8.78
N ALA A 21 17.33 -15.44 7.54
CA ALA A 21 18.69 -15.00 7.26
C ALA A 21 18.87 -13.67 8.00
N PRO A 22 20.01 -13.46 8.69
CA PRO A 22 20.22 -12.23 9.44
C PRO A 22 19.88 -11.07 8.53
N ALA A 23 19.06 -10.14 9.04
CA ALA A 23 18.69 -8.95 8.28
C ALA A 23 20.00 -8.33 7.76
N GLN A 24 20.21 -8.36 6.45
CA GLN A 24 21.39 -7.75 5.86
C GLN A 24 21.37 -6.28 6.24
N ASP A 25 22.53 -5.72 6.58
CA ASP A 25 22.65 -4.29 6.81
C ASP A 25 22.08 -3.52 5.60
N PRO A 26 21.46 -2.36 5.84
CA PRO A 26 20.94 -1.55 4.75
C PRO A 26 22.08 -1.14 3.80
N PRO A 27 21.83 -1.01 2.50
CA PRO A 27 22.85 -0.61 1.55
C PRO A 27 23.32 0.83 1.83
N GLU A 28 24.59 1.11 1.51
CA GLU A 28 25.11 2.47 1.51
C GLU A 28 24.43 3.30 0.42
N VAL A 29 23.74 4.36 0.80
CA VAL A 29 23.06 5.29 -0.11
C VAL A 29 23.81 6.63 -0.16
N ARG A 30 24.19 7.08 -1.34
CA ARG A 30 24.89 8.36 -1.53
C ARG A 30 23.92 9.44 -1.99
N ALA A 31 23.29 10.11 -1.04
CA ALA A 31 22.31 11.16 -1.29
C ALA A 31 22.31 12.20 -0.16
N LYS A 32 21.66 13.36 -0.40
CA LYS A 32 21.43 14.35 0.66
C LYS A 32 20.36 13.88 1.64
N ALA A 33 19.39 13.10 1.16
CA ALA A 33 18.37 12.46 1.97
C ALA A 33 17.83 11.23 1.25
N ALA A 34 17.54 10.16 2.00
CA ALA A 34 16.96 8.94 1.46
C ALA A 34 15.93 8.34 2.43
N LEU A 35 14.94 7.63 1.88
CA LEU A 35 13.89 6.98 2.64
C LEU A 35 13.31 5.81 1.87
N LEU A 36 13.05 4.71 2.57
CA LEU A 36 12.29 3.58 2.07
C LEU A 36 11.10 3.32 3.00
N ALA A 37 9.93 3.12 2.44
CA ALA A 37 8.73 2.83 3.20
C ALA A 37 7.93 1.67 2.61
N ASP A 38 7.22 0.99 3.50
CA ASP A 38 6.26 -0.04 3.18
C ASP A 38 4.95 0.52 2.61
N PRO A 39 3.99 -0.35 2.17
CA PRO A 39 2.71 0.10 1.64
C PRO A 39 1.89 0.94 2.64
N ASP A 40 2.04 0.69 3.93
CA ASP A 40 1.28 1.35 4.99
C ASP A 40 1.95 2.67 5.43
N GLY A 41 3.22 2.87 5.02
CA GLY A 41 4.00 4.08 5.26
C GLY A 41 4.97 3.99 6.43
N HIS A 42 5.18 2.78 6.97
CA HIS A 42 6.22 2.56 7.95
C HIS A 42 7.59 2.62 7.27
N PHE A 43 8.53 3.29 7.93
CA PHE A 43 9.87 3.43 7.38
C PHE A 43 10.70 2.18 7.66
N LEU A 44 11.23 1.61 6.57
CA LEU A 44 12.21 0.52 6.63
C LEU A 44 13.64 1.08 6.68
N TYR A 45 13.86 2.22 6.01
CA TYR A 45 15.13 2.94 5.98
C TYR A 45 14.86 4.44 6.00
N ALA A 46 15.67 5.22 6.73
CA ALA A 46 15.59 6.67 6.74
C ALA A 46 16.97 7.29 7.03
N GLU A 47 17.43 8.15 6.14
CA GLU A 47 18.62 8.94 6.29
C GLU A 47 18.30 10.40 5.95
N ASN A 48 18.53 11.30 6.89
CA ASN A 48 18.22 12.73 6.77
C ASN A 48 16.80 12.99 6.23
N ALA A 49 15.82 12.15 6.63
CA ALA A 49 14.47 12.13 6.05
C ALA A 49 13.71 13.46 6.19
N ASP A 50 14.06 14.26 7.21
CA ASP A 50 13.42 15.54 7.55
C ASP A 50 14.28 16.76 7.12
N GLY A 51 15.46 16.53 6.54
CA GLY A 51 16.31 17.57 6.00
C GLY A 51 15.68 18.26 4.79
N ARG A 52 15.60 19.61 4.84
CA ARG A 52 15.07 20.41 3.73
C ARG A 52 16.10 20.51 2.61
N VAL A 53 15.73 20.04 1.42
CA VAL A 53 16.59 20.06 0.24
C VAL A 53 15.84 20.60 -0.98
N ALA A 54 16.58 21.09 -1.97
CA ALA A 54 16.02 21.38 -3.28
C ALA A 54 15.57 20.06 -3.94
N ILE A 55 14.38 20.04 -4.54
CA ILE A 55 13.75 18.83 -5.03
C ILE A 55 13.56 18.77 -6.55
N ALA A 56 13.96 19.82 -7.25
CA ALA A 56 13.81 19.91 -8.70
C ALA A 56 12.40 19.51 -9.17
N SER A 57 12.33 18.77 -10.26
CA SER A 57 11.06 18.34 -10.88
C SER A 57 10.24 17.33 -10.07
N ILE A 58 10.67 16.90 -8.90
CA ILE A 58 9.79 16.17 -7.96
C ILE A 58 8.55 17.02 -7.61
N THR A 59 8.71 18.34 -7.61
CA THR A 59 7.65 19.36 -7.52
C THR A 59 6.42 19.05 -8.39
N LYS A 60 6.63 18.48 -9.58
CA LYS A 60 5.55 18.22 -10.54
C LYS A 60 4.52 17.18 -10.06
N ILE A 61 4.84 16.43 -9.00
CA ILE A 61 3.86 15.58 -8.31
C ILE A 61 2.76 16.47 -7.69
N MET A 62 3.14 17.53 -6.98
CA MET A 62 2.19 18.49 -6.41
C MET A 62 1.43 19.25 -7.50
N THR A 63 2.12 19.67 -8.56
CA THR A 63 1.50 20.32 -9.72
C THR A 63 0.42 19.45 -10.34
N ALA A 64 0.68 18.16 -10.50
CA ALA A 64 -0.29 17.22 -11.03
C ALA A 64 -1.47 17.02 -10.06
N LEU A 65 -1.21 16.89 -8.76
CA LEU A 65 -2.23 16.71 -7.75
C LEU A 65 -3.19 17.90 -7.70
N VAL A 66 -2.65 19.12 -7.58
CA VAL A 66 -3.44 20.37 -7.59
C VAL A 66 -4.24 20.55 -8.88
N THR A 67 -3.67 20.16 -10.03
CA THR A 67 -4.38 20.19 -11.31
C THR A 67 -5.55 19.22 -11.31
N LEU A 68 -5.33 17.96 -10.89
CA LEU A 68 -6.37 16.93 -10.87
C LEU A 68 -7.51 17.20 -9.87
N ASP A 69 -7.21 17.95 -8.81
CA ASP A 69 -8.22 18.36 -7.83
C ASP A 69 -9.15 19.48 -8.36
N ARG A 70 -8.76 20.22 -9.40
CA ARG A 70 -9.46 21.45 -9.85
C ARG A 70 -10.04 21.38 -11.25
N VAL A 71 -9.48 20.57 -12.15
CA VAL A 71 -9.92 20.53 -13.55
C VAL A 71 -10.05 19.13 -14.09
N ARG A 72 -10.97 18.93 -15.03
CA ARG A 72 -11.18 17.63 -15.67
C ARG A 72 -10.03 17.31 -16.62
N PRO A 73 -9.51 16.06 -16.65
CA PRO A 73 -8.41 15.65 -17.54
C PRO A 73 -8.68 15.84 -19.04
N LYS A 74 -9.94 15.89 -19.44
CA LYS A 74 -10.38 16.11 -20.84
C LYS A 74 -10.46 17.59 -21.22
N ALA A 75 -10.36 18.52 -20.27
CA ALA A 75 -10.42 19.95 -20.54
C ALA A 75 -9.30 20.39 -21.50
N MET A 76 -9.62 21.32 -22.39
CA MET A 76 -8.67 21.87 -23.37
C MET A 76 -8.00 23.12 -22.81
N VAL A 77 -6.68 23.13 -22.87
CA VAL A 77 -5.81 24.22 -22.47
C VAL A 77 -5.30 24.91 -23.72
N LYS A 78 -5.53 26.22 -23.85
CA LYS A 78 -4.86 27.06 -24.86
C LYS A 78 -3.54 27.51 -24.28
N ILE A 79 -2.43 27.22 -24.96
CA ILE A 79 -1.06 27.57 -24.53
C ILE A 79 -0.84 29.07 -24.68
N GLY A 80 -0.49 29.71 -23.58
CA GLY A 80 -0.11 31.13 -23.57
C GLY A 80 1.34 31.34 -24.05
N THR A 81 1.70 32.59 -24.26
CA THR A 81 3.04 32.99 -24.76
C THR A 81 4.17 32.72 -23.78
N GLN A 82 3.90 32.69 -22.48
CA GLN A 82 4.95 32.50 -21.45
C GLN A 82 5.37 31.01 -21.27
N ALA A 83 4.48 30.05 -21.48
CA ALA A 83 4.81 28.65 -21.27
C ALA A 83 5.95 28.15 -22.15
N PRO A 84 6.01 28.47 -23.47
CA PRO A 84 7.09 28.06 -24.34
C PRO A 84 8.46 28.66 -23.98
N SER A 85 8.52 29.75 -23.24
CA SER A 85 9.79 30.38 -22.80
C SER A 85 10.39 29.76 -21.53
N ILE A 86 9.70 28.79 -20.89
CA ILE A 86 10.23 28.08 -19.74
C ILE A 86 11.23 27.03 -20.22
N GLY A 87 12.50 27.28 -19.89
CA GLY A 87 13.65 26.49 -20.38
C GLY A 87 13.86 25.13 -19.73
N GLU A 88 15.01 24.55 -19.99
CA GLU A 88 15.46 23.20 -19.64
C GLU A 88 14.61 22.10 -20.30
N SER A 89 14.04 21.15 -19.54
CA SER A 89 13.21 20.10 -20.10
C SER A 89 11.88 20.67 -20.61
N THR A 90 11.61 20.57 -21.92
CA THR A 90 10.40 21.13 -22.54
C THR A 90 9.65 20.08 -23.36
N PHE A 91 8.37 20.30 -23.59
CA PHE A 91 7.54 19.54 -24.54
C PHE A 91 7.40 20.29 -25.88
N SER A 92 8.19 21.37 -26.08
CA SER A 92 8.17 22.22 -27.26
C SER A 92 6.76 22.77 -27.59
N LEU A 93 6.08 23.23 -26.55
CA LEU A 93 4.75 23.85 -26.70
C LEU A 93 4.82 25.12 -27.55
N GLN A 94 3.78 25.37 -28.34
CA GLN A 94 3.68 26.59 -29.16
C GLN A 94 2.58 27.51 -28.64
N PRO A 95 2.76 28.85 -28.70
CA PRO A 95 1.71 29.79 -28.38
C PRO A 95 0.44 29.55 -29.22
N GLY A 96 -0.72 29.54 -28.56
CA GLY A 96 -1.99 29.28 -29.24
C GLY A 96 -2.35 27.81 -29.44
N GLU A 97 -1.40 26.89 -29.27
CA GLU A 97 -1.65 25.45 -29.33
C GLU A 97 -2.73 25.03 -28.32
N ARG A 98 -3.51 24.02 -28.63
CA ARG A 98 -4.60 23.52 -27.75
C ARG A 98 -4.34 22.04 -27.43
N LEU A 99 -4.10 21.76 -26.15
CA LEU A 99 -3.85 20.42 -25.63
C LEU A 99 -4.79 20.07 -24.47
N ARG A 100 -5.05 18.78 -24.28
CA ARG A 100 -5.83 18.35 -23.12
C ARG A 100 -5.00 18.44 -21.86
N VAL A 101 -5.64 18.70 -20.72
CA VAL A 101 -4.99 18.65 -19.40
C VAL A 101 -4.22 17.34 -19.19
N ARG A 102 -4.80 16.19 -19.57
CA ARG A 102 -4.12 14.88 -19.45
C ARG A 102 -2.83 14.79 -20.28
N ASP A 103 -2.80 15.43 -21.44
CA ASP A 103 -1.64 15.39 -22.35
C ASP A 103 -0.48 16.23 -21.77
N LEU A 104 -0.82 17.41 -21.23
CA LEU A 104 0.12 18.26 -20.48
C LEU A 104 0.61 17.59 -19.18
N LEU A 105 -0.28 16.91 -18.44
CA LEU A 105 0.12 16.11 -17.27
C LEU A 105 1.10 14.99 -17.64
N THR A 106 0.86 14.33 -18.78
CA THR A 106 1.76 13.29 -19.27
C THR A 106 3.13 13.85 -19.64
N ALA A 107 3.17 14.96 -20.36
CA ALA A 107 4.42 15.68 -20.68
C ALA A 107 5.16 16.11 -19.41
N ALA A 108 4.47 16.71 -18.43
CA ALA A 108 5.08 17.19 -17.19
C ALA A 108 5.61 16.05 -16.31
N LEU A 109 4.93 14.91 -16.22
CA LEU A 109 5.31 13.82 -15.32
C LEU A 109 6.32 12.87 -15.96
N VAL A 110 6.16 12.49 -17.23
CA VAL A 110 6.99 11.50 -17.92
C VAL A 110 8.25 12.14 -18.50
N GLN A 111 8.10 13.18 -19.31
CA GLN A 111 9.20 13.92 -19.92
C GLN A 111 9.78 15.00 -19.00
N SER A 112 9.13 15.23 -17.86
CA SER A 112 9.53 16.28 -16.91
C SER A 112 9.39 17.70 -17.47
N ALA A 113 8.56 17.93 -18.48
CA ALA A 113 8.44 19.16 -19.23
C ALA A 113 8.02 20.36 -18.35
N ASN A 114 8.85 21.38 -18.30
CA ASN A 114 8.65 22.59 -17.49
C ASN A 114 7.57 23.50 -18.10
N ASP A 115 7.57 23.64 -19.42
CA ASP A 115 6.57 24.37 -20.18
C ASP A 115 5.17 23.80 -19.97
N ALA A 116 5.03 22.48 -19.93
CA ALA A 116 3.77 21.80 -19.66
C ALA A 116 3.29 22.02 -18.21
N ALA A 117 4.20 21.96 -17.23
CA ALA A 117 3.88 22.23 -15.83
C ALA A 117 3.41 23.70 -15.64
N TYR A 118 4.11 24.63 -16.30
CA TYR A 118 3.74 26.04 -16.30
C TYR A 118 2.40 26.29 -16.98
N ALA A 119 2.15 25.68 -18.16
CA ALA A 119 0.88 25.80 -18.87
C ALA A 119 -0.30 25.29 -18.03
N LEU A 120 -0.14 24.18 -17.33
CA LEU A 120 -1.13 23.67 -16.38
C LEU A 120 -1.40 24.69 -15.26
N ALA A 121 -0.35 25.18 -14.61
CA ALA A 121 -0.45 26.14 -13.52
C ALA A 121 -1.14 27.44 -13.96
N ASN A 122 -0.77 27.95 -15.14
CA ASN A 122 -1.38 29.15 -15.73
C ASN A 122 -2.87 28.94 -16.04
N TYR A 123 -3.22 27.82 -16.67
CA TYR A 123 -4.61 27.47 -16.99
C TYR A 123 -5.48 27.32 -15.74
N VAL A 124 -5.04 26.51 -14.78
CA VAL A 124 -5.77 26.25 -13.55
C VAL A 124 -5.86 27.51 -12.69
N GLY A 125 -4.79 28.31 -12.66
CA GLY A 125 -4.72 29.61 -11.97
C GLY A 125 -5.48 30.73 -12.66
N ARG A 126 -6.11 30.48 -13.84
CA ARG A 126 -6.81 31.48 -14.67
C ARG A 126 -5.93 32.68 -15.03
N GLY A 127 -4.74 32.38 -15.59
CA GLY A 127 -3.73 33.37 -15.96
C GLY A 127 -2.77 33.79 -14.82
N GLN A 128 -3.01 33.31 -13.59
CA GLN A 128 -2.24 33.70 -12.40
C GLN A 128 -1.48 32.48 -11.81
N THR A 129 -0.27 32.25 -12.26
CA THR A 129 0.58 31.14 -11.74
C THR A 129 0.84 31.27 -10.25
N GLY A 130 1.00 32.50 -9.71
CA GLY A 130 1.13 32.71 -8.26
C GLY A 130 -0.09 32.23 -7.45
N LYS A 131 -1.29 32.29 -8.01
CA LYS A 131 -2.50 31.72 -7.39
C LYS A 131 -2.41 30.18 -7.33
N PHE A 132 -1.91 29.56 -8.39
CA PHE A 132 -1.68 28.13 -8.42
C PHE A 132 -0.63 27.70 -7.37
N VAL A 133 0.45 28.43 -7.23
CA VAL A 133 1.49 28.19 -6.22
C VAL A 133 0.92 28.28 -4.79
N ARG A 134 0.07 29.28 -4.53
CA ARG A 134 -0.64 29.33 -3.22
C ARG A 134 -1.47 28.07 -2.97
N TRP A 135 -2.12 27.51 -3.99
CA TRP A 135 -2.83 26.24 -3.84
C TRP A 135 -1.90 25.03 -3.64
N MET A 136 -0.69 25.04 -4.22
CA MET A 136 0.31 24.01 -3.93
C MET A 136 0.71 24.03 -2.45
N ASN A 137 0.99 25.21 -1.89
CA ASN A 137 1.33 25.35 -0.48
C ASN A 137 0.15 25.02 0.44
N LYS A 138 -1.05 25.49 0.11
CA LYS A 138 -2.25 25.08 0.86
C LYS A 138 -2.44 23.57 0.84
N ARG A 139 -2.21 22.91 -0.29
CA ARG A 139 -2.32 21.45 -0.38
C ARG A 139 -1.20 20.75 0.41
N ALA A 140 -0.02 21.34 0.50
CA ALA A 140 1.04 20.86 1.36
C ALA A 140 0.64 20.91 2.85
N GLU A 141 0.06 22.01 3.30
CA GLU A 141 -0.48 22.17 4.66
C GLU A 141 -1.58 21.14 4.95
N GLU A 142 -2.56 20.96 4.05
CA GLU A 142 -3.63 19.96 4.18
C GLU A 142 -3.12 18.52 4.28
N LEU A 143 -1.95 18.23 3.68
CA LEU A 143 -1.29 16.92 3.74
C LEU A 143 -0.30 16.80 4.91
N GLY A 144 -0.11 17.84 5.73
CA GLY A 144 0.83 17.87 6.83
C GLY A 144 2.30 17.91 6.39
N LEU A 145 2.61 18.45 5.21
CA LEU A 145 3.97 18.54 4.66
C LEU A 145 4.70 19.76 5.27
N THR A 146 5.09 19.66 6.53
CA THR A 146 5.61 20.79 7.30
C THR A 146 7.04 21.22 6.91
N GLY A 147 7.77 20.35 6.23
CA GLY A 147 9.12 20.60 5.70
C GLY A 147 9.11 21.04 4.22
N THR A 148 7.95 21.43 3.65
CA THR A 148 7.80 21.67 2.22
C THR A 148 7.30 23.09 1.95
N HIS A 149 7.92 23.76 0.96
CA HIS A 149 7.44 25.04 0.46
C HIS A 149 7.67 25.14 -1.06
N TYR A 150 6.66 25.53 -1.79
CA TYR A 150 6.67 25.71 -3.24
C TYR A 150 6.69 27.18 -3.61
N VAL A 151 7.55 27.53 -4.59
CA VAL A 151 7.64 28.89 -5.17
C VAL A 151 7.21 28.89 -6.63
N ARG A 152 7.33 27.72 -7.29
CA ARG A 152 7.02 27.57 -8.72
C ARG A 152 6.48 26.16 -9.03
N PRO A 153 5.73 25.97 -10.15
CA PRO A 153 5.07 24.71 -10.45
C PRO A 153 5.97 23.64 -11.11
N ASP A 154 7.11 24.04 -11.66
CA ASP A 154 8.02 23.18 -12.44
C ASP A 154 9.18 22.62 -11.62
N GLY A 155 9.58 23.33 -10.54
CA GLY A 155 10.64 22.93 -9.63
C GLY A 155 12.04 23.37 -10.03
N LEU A 156 12.19 24.31 -10.96
CA LEU A 156 13.47 24.93 -11.25
C LEU A 156 14.02 25.66 -10.01
N ASP A 157 15.34 25.75 -9.89
CA ASP A 157 16.00 26.29 -8.71
C ASP A 157 15.54 27.72 -8.40
N THR A 158 15.00 27.89 -7.20
CA THR A 158 14.49 29.17 -6.71
C THR A 158 14.65 29.20 -5.19
N SER A 159 15.03 30.36 -4.65
CA SER A 159 15.11 30.55 -3.21
C SER A 159 13.79 30.27 -2.53
N GLY A 160 13.82 29.57 -1.41
CA GLY A 160 12.60 29.19 -0.68
C GLY A 160 11.84 27.98 -1.25
N HIS A 161 12.33 27.34 -2.33
CA HIS A 161 11.70 26.15 -2.90
C HIS A 161 12.40 24.88 -2.40
N TYR A 162 11.74 24.12 -1.53
CA TYR A 162 12.32 22.93 -0.89
C TYR A 162 11.25 21.92 -0.45
N SER A 163 11.70 20.71 -0.17
CA SER A 163 10.92 19.67 0.53
C SER A 163 11.86 18.76 1.32
N THR A 164 11.29 17.73 1.97
CA THR A 164 12.00 16.67 2.67
C THR A 164 11.70 15.31 2.02
N ALA A 165 12.49 14.28 2.32
CA ALA A 165 12.21 12.93 1.83
C ALA A 165 10.89 12.40 2.42
N ARG A 166 10.60 12.70 3.69
CA ARG A 166 9.34 12.33 4.36
C ARG A 166 8.12 12.96 3.68
N ASP A 167 8.15 14.27 3.48
CA ASP A 167 7.04 14.98 2.84
C ASP A 167 6.84 14.54 1.40
N THR A 168 7.94 14.34 0.68
CA THR A 168 7.95 13.82 -0.70
C THR A 168 7.31 12.44 -0.79
N LEU A 169 7.60 11.54 0.16
CA LEU A 169 6.94 10.23 0.25
C LEU A 169 5.44 10.38 0.47
N THR A 170 5.04 11.21 1.43
CA THR A 170 3.62 11.44 1.75
C THR A 170 2.87 11.97 0.53
N LEU A 171 3.42 12.96 -0.15
CA LEU A 171 2.89 13.51 -1.40
C LEU A 171 2.77 12.45 -2.50
N ALA A 172 3.81 11.65 -2.70
CA ALA A 172 3.82 10.62 -3.74
C ALA A 172 2.76 9.53 -3.47
N ARG A 173 2.62 9.08 -2.23
CA ARG A 173 1.59 8.11 -1.84
C ARG A 173 0.18 8.67 -2.05
N GLU A 174 -0.05 9.94 -1.73
CA GLU A 174 -1.33 10.61 -1.99
C GLU A 174 -1.64 10.69 -3.50
N ALA A 175 -0.67 11.11 -4.30
CA ALA A 175 -0.81 11.18 -5.76
C ALA A 175 -1.07 9.80 -6.38
N MET A 176 -0.43 8.76 -5.86
CA MET A 176 -0.62 7.37 -6.29
C MET A 176 -2.02 6.82 -5.97
N LYS A 177 -2.84 7.46 -5.15
CA LYS A 177 -4.26 7.13 -5.00
C LYS A 177 -5.07 7.49 -6.26
N ARG A 178 -4.63 8.46 -7.06
CA ARG A 178 -5.32 8.90 -8.28
C ARG A 178 -5.05 7.95 -9.46
N LYS A 179 -6.08 7.31 -9.99
CA LYS A 179 -5.97 6.32 -11.09
C LYS A 179 -5.25 6.87 -12.33
N LEU A 180 -5.53 8.12 -12.72
CA LEU A 180 -4.88 8.73 -13.88
C LEU A 180 -3.39 8.98 -13.62
N PHE A 181 -3.03 9.50 -12.44
CA PHE A 181 -1.64 9.72 -12.06
C PHE A 181 -0.84 8.41 -12.14
N ARG A 182 -1.32 7.34 -11.49
CA ARG A 182 -0.69 6.01 -11.57
C ARG A 182 -0.47 5.51 -12.98
N ARG A 183 -1.43 5.76 -13.88
CA ARG A 183 -1.33 5.36 -15.30
C ARG A 183 -0.22 6.14 -15.99
N ILE A 184 -0.17 7.46 -15.78
CA ILE A 184 0.81 8.34 -16.42
C ILE A 184 2.24 7.98 -15.98
N VAL A 185 2.50 7.89 -14.68
CA VAL A 185 3.87 7.69 -14.16
C VAL A 185 4.46 6.31 -14.47
N ARG A 186 3.64 5.36 -14.91
CA ARG A 186 4.07 4.02 -15.38
C ARG A 186 4.42 3.97 -16.87
N THR A 187 4.31 5.09 -17.59
CA THR A 187 4.56 5.15 -19.04
C THR A 187 6.04 4.93 -19.32
N LYS A 188 6.36 3.87 -20.06
CA LYS A 188 7.73 3.52 -20.49
C LYS A 188 8.09 4.09 -21.86
N SER A 189 7.10 4.38 -22.69
CA SER A 189 7.23 4.98 -24.00
C SER A 189 5.86 5.47 -24.47
N GLY A 190 5.81 6.36 -25.44
CA GLY A 190 4.54 6.80 -26.00
C GLY A 190 4.67 8.02 -26.89
N VAL A 191 3.54 8.34 -27.54
CA VAL A 191 3.35 9.56 -28.32
C VAL A 191 2.18 10.33 -27.71
N VAL A 192 2.37 11.62 -27.47
CA VAL A 192 1.35 12.52 -26.93
C VAL A 192 1.28 13.74 -27.82
N ALA A 193 0.10 14.07 -28.30
CA ALA A 193 -0.13 15.19 -29.20
C ALA A 193 0.87 15.24 -30.39
N GLY A 194 1.13 14.08 -31.00
CA GLY A 194 2.07 13.93 -32.11
C GLY A 194 3.56 13.94 -31.77
N ARG A 195 3.92 14.13 -30.50
CA ARG A 195 5.32 14.19 -30.01
C ARG A 195 5.70 12.89 -29.28
N ARG A 196 6.88 12.34 -29.63
CA ARG A 196 7.45 11.20 -28.90
C ARG A 196 7.93 11.65 -27.54
N LEU A 197 7.52 10.94 -26.47
CA LEU A 197 7.94 11.22 -25.11
C LEU A 197 9.38 10.76 -24.86
N ILE A 198 10.15 11.60 -24.17
CA ILE A 198 11.42 11.24 -23.55
C ILE A 198 11.11 10.79 -22.12
N VAL A 199 11.43 9.54 -21.79
CA VAL A 199 11.17 8.98 -20.44
C VAL A 199 12.45 9.07 -19.61
N TRP A 200 12.41 9.84 -18.53
CA TRP A 200 13.58 10.07 -17.67
C TRP A 200 13.69 9.05 -16.51
N ASN A 201 12.67 8.26 -16.26
CA ASN A 201 12.68 7.23 -15.23
C ASN A 201 13.23 5.92 -15.79
N ASP A 202 14.54 5.70 -15.58
CA ASP A 202 15.23 4.50 -16.06
C ASP A 202 14.71 3.23 -15.38
N LEU A 203 14.37 3.32 -14.08
CA LEU A 203 13.91 2.16 -13.31
C LEU A 203 12.66 1.50 -13.92
N LEU A 204 11.81 2.24 -14.62
CA LEU A 204 10.67 1.67 -15.34
C LEU A 204 11.08 0.64 -16.39
N GLY A 205 12.28 0.76 -16.98
CA GLY A 205 12.82 -0.17 -17.98
C GLY A 205 13.75 -1.23 -17.38
N THR A 206 14.44 -0.93 -16.30
CA THR A 206 15.58 -1.71 -15.80
C THR A 206 15.32 -2.41 -14.46
N TYR A 207 14.35 -1.94 -13.66
CA TYR A 207 14.08 -2.53 -12.35
C TYR A 207 12.77 -3.36 -12.36
N PRO A 208 12.82 -4.66 -12.02
CA PRO A 208 11.64 -5.51 -11.98
C PRO A 208 10.58 -5.01 -11.02
N GLY A 209 9.35 -4.84 -11.51
CA GLY A 209 8.24 -4.37 -10.70
C GLY A 209 8.13 -2.85 -10.54
N ALA A 210 9.02 -2.04 -11.14
CA ALA A 210 8.92 -0.58 -11.08
C ALA A 210 7.59 -0.07 -11.67
N ILE A 211 6.93 0.84 -10.93
CA ILE A 211 5.61 1.39 -11.27
C ILE A 211 5.57 2.93 -11.30
N GLY A 212 6.70 3.59 -11.21
CA GLY A 212 6.87 5.04 -11.20
C GLY A 212 7.94 5.45 -10.21
N ILE A 213 8.04 6.76 -9.85
CA ILE A 213 7.01 7.82 -9.94
C ILE A 213 7.55 9.05 -10.67
N LYS A 214 8.59 9.71 -10.13
CA LYS A 214 9.10 10.97 -10.68
C LYS A 214 10.58 11.16 -10.43
N THR A 215 11.31 11.59 -11.44
CA THR A 215 12.70 12.00 -11.38
C THR A 215 12.83 13.52 -11.30
N GLY A 216 13.93 14.01 -10.76
CA GLY A 216 14.28 15.43 -10.72
C GLY A 216 15.78 15.63 -10.79
N HIS A 217 16.20 16.70 -11.45
CA HIS A 217 17.59 17.13 -11.48
C HIS A 217 17.67 18.63 -11.71
N THR A 218 18.51 19.28 -10.96
CA THR A 218 19.11 20.60 -11.19
C THR A 218 20.49 20.59 -10.54
N ASP A 219 21.33 21.54 -10.84
CA ASP A 219 22.69 21.62 -10.23
C ASP A 219 22.60 21.72 -8.71
N ARG A 220 21.65 22.48 -8.17
CA ARG A 220 21.44 22.62 -6.73
C ARG A 220 20.81 21.39 -6.09
N ALA A 221 19.82 20.80 -6.74
CA ALA A 221 19.10 19.64 -6.20
C ALA A 221 19.95 18.36 -6.26
N GLY A 222 20.83 18.20 -7.26
CA GLY A 222 21.43 16.92 -7.61
C GLY A 222 20.42 15.97 -8.24
N TRP A 223 20.79 14.72 -8.41
CA TRP A 223 19.95 13.69 -9.01
C TRP A 223 18.98 13.11 -7.98
N SER A 224 17.70 13.31 -8.21
CA SER A 224 16.63 12.91 -7.29
C SER A 224 15.62 12.02 -7.97
N GLU A 225 15.00 11.11 -7.21
CA GLU A 225 13.88 10.31 -7.68
C GLU A 225 12.99 9.85 -6.52
N VAL A 226 11.69 9.86 -6.77
CA VAL A 226 10.72 9.09 -6.01
C VAL A 226 10.36 7.88 -6.84
N ALA A 227 10.71 6.71 -6.36
CA ALA A 227 10.44 5.43 -6.99
C ALA A 227 9.36 4.66 -6.24
N ALA A 228 8.61 3.86 -6.97
CA ALA A 228 7.76 2.82 -6.40
C ALA A 228 7.92 1.54 -7.21
N ALA A 229 7.97 0.42 -6.51
CA ALA A 229 8.01 -0.90 -7.14
C ALA A 229 7.02 -1.85 -6.45
N ARG A 230 6.50 -2.81 -7.22
CA ARG A 230 5.57 -3.83 -6.71
C ARG A 230 6.05 -5.23 -7.07
N ARG A 231 6.25 -6.08 -6.08
CA ARG A 231 6.57 -7.51 -6.22
C ARG A 231 5.66 -8.32 -5.31
N GLU A 232 5.13 -9.42 -5.79
CA GLU A 232 4.30 -10.37 -5.03
C GLU A 232 3.20 -9.73 -4.16
N GLY A 233 2.56 -8.68 -4.69
CA GLY A 233 1.49 -7.96 -3.98
C GLY A 233 1.96 -6.83 -3.07
N VAL A 234 3.21 -6.81 -2.63
CA VAL A 234 3.83 -5.75 -1.82
C VAL A 234 4.26 -4.58 -2.70
N THR A 235 3.99 -3.35 -2.28
CA THR A 235 4.45 -2.12 -2.96
C THR A 235 5.37 -1.35 -2.02
N LEU A 236 6.62 -1.15 -2.41
CA LEU A 236 7.56 -0.30 -1.68
C LEU A 236 7.69 1.05 -2.36
N TYR A 237 7.92 2.08 -1.56
CA TYR A 237 8.20 3.44 -1.99
C TYR A 237 9.59 3.85 -1.53
N ALA A 238 10.43 4.29 -2.45
CA ALA A 238 11.76 4.80 -2.15
C ALA A 238 11.88 6.26 -2.58
N VAL A 239 12.46 7.09 -1.75
CA VAL A 239 12.79 8.48 -2.05
C VAL A 239 14.29 8.65 -1.92
N LEU A 240 14.93 9.20 -2.94
CA LEU A 240 16.31 9.60 -2.93
C LEU A 240 16.40 11.03 -3.45
N LEU A 241 16.91 11.93 -2.64
CA LEU A 241 17.07 13.35 -2.96
C LEU A 241 18.56 13.73 -2.94
N GLY A 242 19.05 14.29 -4.03
CA GLY A 242 20.39 14.85 -4.10
C GLY A 242 21.52 13.84 -4.27
N GLY A 243 21.32 12.80 -5.04
CA GLY A 243 22.39 11.89 -5.45
C GLY A 243 23.43 12.56 -6.36
N PRO A 244 24.68 12.05 -6.39
CA PRO A 244 25.78 12.69 -7.13
C PRO A 244 25.66 12.53 -8.65
N THR A 245 25.13 11.41 -9.13
CA THR A 245 24.96 11.13 -10.55
C THR A 245 23.66 10.35 -10.82
N ARG A 246 23.18 10.40 -12.07
CA ARG A 246 22.00 9.63 -12.52
C ARG A 246 22.20 8.12 -12.32
N ALA A 247 23.38 7.61 -12.66
CA ALA A 247 23.70 6.20 -12.52
C ALA A 247 23.71 5.78 -11.06
N ARG A 248 24.36 6.54 -10.18
CA ARG A 248 24.44 6.24 -8.75
C ARG A 248 23.06 6.31 -8.10
N ARG A 249 22.22 7.30 -8.42
CA ARG A 249 20.82 7.37 -7.97
C ARG A 249 20.05 6.07 -8.30
N ASN A 250 20.18 5.59 -9.54
CA ASN A 250 19.48 4.37 -9.96
C ASN A 250 19.99 3.13 -9.23
N GLN A 251 21.32 3.02 -9.04
CA GLN A 251 21.93 1.91 -8.30
C GLN A 251 21.49 1.90 -6.84
N ASP A 252 21.55 3.05 -6.16
CA ASP A 252 21.17 3.18 -4.76
C ASP A 252 19.68 2.90 -4.55
N LEU A 253 18.81 3.39 -5.43
CA LEU A 253 17.37 3.08 -5.37
C LEU A 253 17.08 1.60 -5.61
N ALA A 254 17.75 0.96 -6.57
CA ALA A 254 17.60 -0.46 -6.82
C ALA A 254 18.05 -1.29 -5.62
N ALA A 255 19.23 -1.00 -5.07
CA ALA A 255 19.74 -1.68 -3.87
C ALA A 255 18.82 -1.49 -2.66
N LEU A 256 18.32 -0.26 -2.44
CA LEU A 256 17.42 0.04 -1.35
C LEU A 256 16.06 -0.69 -1.48
N LEU A 257 15.51 -0.76 -2.70
CA LEU A 257 14.29 -1.50 -2.97
C LEU A 257 14.50 -3.02 -2.82
N ASP A 258 15.62 -3.57 -3.30
CA ASP A 258 15.94 -5.00 -3.16
C ASP A 258 16.12 -5.37 -1.69
N TRP A 259 16.84 -4.56 -0.92
CA TRP A 259 16.98 -4.73 0.52
C TRP A 259 15.61 -4.70 1.22
N GLY A 260 14.74 -3.75 0.85
CA GLY A 260 13.40 -3.65 1.40
C GLY A 260 12.52 -4.87 1.07
N PHE A 261 12.54 -5.34 -0.17
CA PHE A 261 11.82 -6.55 -0.57
C PHE A 261 12.37 -7.81 0.12
N GLY A 262 13.66 -7.83 0.48
CA GLY A 262 14.26 -8.92 1.25
C GLY A 262 13.63 -9.13 2.64
N HIS A 263 12.94 -8.12 3.19
CA HIS A 263 12.20 -8.25 4.44
C HIS A 263 10.81 -8.89 4.28
N TYR A 264 10.40 -9.21 3.06
CA TYR A 264 9.12 -9.86 2.80
C TYR A 264 9.32 -11.29 2.31
N GLY A 265 8.46 -12.19 2.75
CA GLY A 265 8.47 -13.59 2.33
C GLY A 265 7.08 -14.10 2.01
N SER A 266 6.98 -15.01 1.04
CA SER A 266 5.74 -15.71 0.72
C SER A 266 5.53 -16.85 1.69
N VAL A 267 4.61 -16.69 2.64
CA VAL A 267 4.32 -17.66 3.70
C VAL A 267 2.93 -18.27 3.48
N ARG A 268 2.77 -19.57 3.77
CA ARG A 268 1.46 -20.23 3.83
C ARG A 268 0.78 -19.84 5.14
N VAL A 269 -0.07 -18.84 5.08
CA VAL A 269 -0.73 -18.24 6.26
C VAL A 269 -2.01 -18.98 6.68
N ILE A 270 -2.68 -19.68 5.75
CA ILE A 270 -3.77 -20.60 6.03
C ILE A 270 -3.44 -21.94 5.39
N ARG A 271 -3.65 -23.05 6.13
CA ARG A 271 -3.37 -24.41 5.68
C ARG A 271 -4.68 -25.18 5.53
N GLN A 272 -4.95 -25.72 4.34
CA GLN A 272 -6.05 -26.63 4.09
C GLN A 272 -5.97 -27.83 5.01
N GLY A 273 -7.11 -28.27 5.53
CA GLY A 273 -7.22 -29.47 6.39
C GLY A 273 -6.66 -29.29 7.80
N ARG A 274 -6.11 -28.11 8.15
CA ARG A 274 -5.77 -27.80 9.55
C ARG A 274 -7.06 -27.48 10.31
N THR A 275 -7.18 -28.05 11.51
CA THR A 275 -8.22 -27.70 12.48
C THR A 275 -7.93 -26.32 13.08
N TYR A 276 -8.85 -25.37 12.88
CA TYR A 276 -8.77 -24.00 13.42
C TYR A 276 -9.69 -23.81 14.63
N ALA A 277 -10.78 -24.55 14.68
CA ALA A 277 -11.71 -24.56 15.79
C ALA A 277 -12.38 -25.93 15.92
N THR A 278 -13.02 -26.14 17.05
CA THR A 278 -13.95 -27.26 17.26
C THR A 278 -15.25 -26.70 17.81
N ALA A 279 -16.38 -27.24 17.36
CA ALA A 279 -17.68 -26.89 17.87
C ALA A 279 -18.38 -28.12 18.48
N ALA A 280 -19.13 -27.91 19.56
CA ALA A 280 -19.89 -28.99 20.19
C ALA A 280 -21.06 -29.40 19.29
N ILE A 281 -21.40 -30.71 19.33
CA ILE A 281 -22.54 -31.25 18.66
C ILE A 281 -23.68 -31.34 19.70
N PRO A 282 -24.88 -30.78 19.43
CA PRO A 282 -25.98 -30.82 20.39
C PRO A 282 -26.36 -32.24 20.78
N PHE A 283 -26.59 -32.48 22.06
CA PHE A 283 -26.94 -33.78 22.63
C PHE A 283 -25.91 -34.89 22.38
N SER A 284 -24.63 -34.52 22.38
CA SER A 284 -23.48 -35.43 22.25
C SER A 284 -22.27 -34.85 22.98
N ASP A 285 -21.39 -35.70 23.45
CA ASP A 285 -20.05 -35.32 23.96
C ASP A 285 -19.04 -35.12 22.82
N ASP A 286 -19.42 -35.50 21.59
CA ASP A 286 -18.60 -35.34 20.40
C ASP A 286 -18.47 -33.88 20.00
N ARG A 287 -17.40 -33.58 19.31
CA ARG A 287 -17.13 -32.28 18.70
C ARG A 287 -16.87 -32.44 17.21
N VAL A 288 -17.29 -31.47 16.44
CA VAL A 288 -16.94 -31.36 15.02
C VAL A 288 -15.75 -30.45 14.87
N GLU A 289 -14.76 -30.90 14.12
CA GLU A 289 -13.60 -30.06 13.74
C GLU A 289 -13.97 -29.15 12.58
N LEU A 290 -13.49 -27.91 12.66
CA LEU A 290 -13.69 -26.89 11.65
C LEU A 290 -12.36 -26.64 10.94
N LEU A 291 -12.29 -27.06 9.68
CA LEU A 291 -11.09 -27.08 8.87
C LEU A 291 -11.11 -25.96 7.86
N ALA A 292 -9.94 -25.38 7.52
CA ALA A 292 -9.90 -24.46 6.39
C ALA A 292 -10.11 -25.21 5.07
N GLU A 293 -11.02 -24.70 4.25
CA GLU A 293 -11.39 -25.29 2.96
C GLU A 293 -10.22 -25.33 1.97
N THR A 294 -9.41 -24.28 1.92
CA THR A 294 -8.25 -24.17 1.02
C THR A 294 -7.10 -23.44 1.70
N SER A 295 -5.86 -23.71 1.19
CA SER A 295 -4.67 -23.00 1.64
C SER A 295 -4.59 -21.58 1.05
N VAL A 296 -3.95 -20.66 1.79
CA VAL A 296 -3.58 -19.32 1.30
C VAL A 296 -2.12 -19.05 1.54
N ARG A 297 -1.43 -18.54 0.52
CA ARG A 297 -0.11 -17.93 0.65
C ARG A 297 -0.26 -16.42 0.57
N ALA A 298 0.51 -15.70 1.38
CA ALA A 298 0.57 -14.24 1.34
C ALA A 298 2.02 -13.79 1.51
N SER A 299 2.38 -12.69 0.86
CA SER A 299 3.66 -12.00 1.12
C SER A 299 3.50 -11.16 2.37
N VAL A 300 4.30 -11.45 3.37
CA VAL A 300 4.24 -10.85 4.72
C VAL A 300 5.59 -10.28 5.12
N PHE A 301 5.57 -9.27 5.98
CA PHE A 301 6.80 -8.76 6.59
C PHE A 301 7.33 -9.77 7.62
N LEU A 302 8.56 -10.24 7.42
CA LEU A 302 9.15 -11.32 8.22
C LEU A 302 9.54 -10.87 9.65
N GLY A 303 9.61 -9.57 9.89
CA GLY A 303 10.04 -8.99 11.17
C GLY A 303 8.95 -8.82 12.22
N ARG A 304 7.69 -9.24 11.94
CA ARG A 304 6.59 -9.13 12.92
C ARG A 304 5.66 -10.34 12.89
N PRO A 305 5.04 -10.69 14.04
CA PRO A 305 4.09 -11.79 14.09
C PRO A 305 2.79 -11.47 13.37
N LEU A 306 2.16 -12.51 12.82
CA LEU A 306 0.82 -12.42 12.28
C LEU A 306 -0.20 -12.76 13.37
N VAL A 307 -1.39 -12.15 13.29
CA VAL A 307 -2.50 -12.45 14.20
C VAL A 307 -3.51 -13.35 13.47
N GLU A 308 -3.76 -14.53 14.03
CA GLU A 308 -4.82 -15.43 13.59
C GLU A 308 -6.09 -15.14 14.41
N ARG A 309 -7.18 -14.88 13.72
CA ARG A 309 -8.51 -14.71 14.31
C ARG A 309 -9.44 -15.75 13.74
N VAL A 310 -10.03 -16.54 14.62
CA VAL A 310 -11.04 -17.54 14.25
C VAL A 310 -12.41 -17.08 14.75
N VAL A 311 -13.38 -17.09 13.84
CA VAL A 311 -14.78 -16.77 14.14
C VAL A 311 -15.59 -18.04 13.84
N ALA A 312 -16.05 -18.71 14.90
CA ALA A 312 -16.78 -19.96 14.79
C ALA A 312 -17.84 -20.06 15.90
N PRO A 313 -18.95 -20.80 15.69
CA PRO A 313 -19.91 -21.06 16.75
C PRO A 313 -19.33 -22.03 17.78
N ALA A 314 -19.70 -21.86 19.05
CA ALA A 314 -19.35 -22.81 20.11
C ALA A 314 -20.07 -24.17 19.94
N ILE A 315 -21.27 -24.14 19.36
CA ILE A 315 -22.11 -25.28 19.11
C ILE A 315 -22.63 -25.18 17.69
N VAL A 316 -22.57 -26.25 16.91
CA VAL A 316 -23.18 -26.28 15.57
C VAL A 316 -24.68 -26.39 15.66
N ASP A 317 -25.41 -25.88 14.66
CA ASP A 317 -26.88 -25.99 14.54
C ASP A 317 -27.22 -27.02 13.45
N PRO A 318 -27.53 -28.29 13.80
CA PRO A 318 -27.80 -29.32 12.83
C PRO A 318 -29.10 -29.05 12.03
N PRO A 319 -29.18 -29.55 10.77
CA PRO A 319 -28.18 -30.38 10.10
C PRO A 319 -27.03 -29.55 9.52
N VAL A 320 -25.80 -30.07 9.56
CA VAL A 320 -24.61 -29.50 8.91
C VAL A 320 -24.02 -30.60 8.03
N GLY A 321 -23.81 -30.31 6.76
CA GLY A 321 -23.21 -31.23 5.81
C GLY A 321 -21.68 -31.32 5.95
N LEU A 322 -21.09 -32.44 5.51
CA LEU A 322 -19.66 -32.55 5.33
C LEU A 322 -19.17 -31.45 4.36
N GLY A 323 -18.16 -30.66 4.76
CA GLY A 323 -17.66 -29.57 3.94
C GLY A 323 -18.52 -28.30 3.94
N GLU A 324 -19.59 -28.25 4.73
CA GLU A 324 -20.43 -27.07 4.84
C GLU A 324 -19.74 -25.96 5.64
N PRO A 325 -19.79 -24.68 5.19
CA PRO A 325 -19.19 -23.57 5.90
C PRO A 325 -19.88 -23.29 7.23
N VAL A 326 -19.12 -23.29 8.33
CA VAL A 326 -19.63 -23.07 9.70
C VAL A 326 -18.99 -21.86 10.37
N GLY A 327 -17.83 -21.42 9.89
CA GLY A 327 -17.09 -20.29 10.45
C GLY A 327 -16.08 -19.73 9.46
N GLU A 328 -15.17 -18.91 9.95
CA GLU A 328 -14.07 -18.40 9.13
C GLU A 328 -12.79 -18.21 9.93
N VAL A 329 -11.64 -18.32 9.24
CA VAL A 329 -10.33 -17.93 9.75
C VAL A 329 -9.86 -16.70 9.00
N GLN A 330 -9.34 -15.72 9.75
CA GLN A 330 -8.82 -14.44 9.29
C GLN A 330 -7.38 -14.30 9.75
N ILE A 331 -6.49 -13.85 8.86
CA ILE A 331 -5.09 -13.57 9.19
C ILE A 331 -4.81 -12.08 8.99
N TYR A 332 -4.22 -11.47 9.99
CA TYR A 332 -3.86 -10.06 9.99
C TYR A 332 -2.35 -9.85 10.06
N ASP A 333 -1.86 -8.87 9.33
CA ASP A 333 -0.52 -8.30 9.43
C ASP A 333 -0.66 -6.89 10.04
N GLY A 334 -0.41 -6.74 11.35
CA GLY A 334 -0.89 -5.59 12.11
C GLY A 334 -2.41 -5.51 12.07
N ASP A 335 -2.95 -4.35 11.72
CA ASP A 335 -4.41 -4.12 11.60
C ASP A 335 -4.99 -4.53 10.24
N LYS A 336 -4.15 -4.96 9.31
CA LYS A 336 -4.55 -5.27 7.95
C LYS A 336 -4.92 -6.73 7.76
N LEU A 337 -6.17 -6.98 7.34
CA LEU A 337 -6.59 -8.31 6.90
C LEU A 337 -5.86 -8.69 5.60
N ILE A 338 -5.03 -9.74 5.66
CA ILE A 338 -4.24 -10.24 4.52
C ILE A 338 -4.77 -11.54 3.92
N ALA A 339 -5.50 -12.33 4.71
CA ALA A 339 -6.11 -13.56 4.23
C ALA A 339 -7.39 -13.88 5.02
N ARG A 340 -8.35 -14.51 4.34
CA ARG A 340 -9.60 -15.02 4.93
C ARG A 340 -10.03 -16.28 4.20
N ARG A 341 -10.52 -17.30 4.94
CA ARG A 341 -11.12 -18.51 4.39
C ARG A 341 -12.27 -19.00 5.26
N PRO A 342 -13.32 -19.60 4.64
CA PRO A 342 -14.32 -20.31 5.39
C PRO A 342 -13.70 -21.51 6.12
N LEU A 343 -14.25 -21.83 7.28
CA LEU A 343 -14.03 -23.05 8.00
C LEU A 343 -15.20 -23.99 7.74
N VAL A 344 -14.91 -25.19 7.29
CA VAL A 344 -15.91 -26.19 6.92
C VAL A 344 -15.92 -27.34 7.92
N ALA A 345 -17.09 -27.94 8.10
CA ALA A 345 -17.24 -29.10 8.98
C ALA A 345 -16.48 -30.32 8.45
N SER A 346 -15.68 -30.97 9.29
CA SER A 346 -14.90 -32.17 8.97
C SER A 346 -15.76 -33.43 8.82
N GLN A 347 -17.01 -33.42 9.30
CA GLN A 347 -17.99 -34.49 9.21
C GLN A 347 -19.38 -33.90 9.14
N ALA A 348 -20.32 -34.71 8.64
CA ALA A 348 -21.74 -34.34 8.69
C ALA A 348 -22.27 -34.46 10.13
N VAL A 349 -23.08 -33.47 10.53
CA VAL A 349 -23.78 -33.46 11.82
C VAL A 349 -25.27 -33.53 11.53
N HIS A 350 -25.87 -34.65 11.85
CA HIS A 350 -27.31 -34.90 11.63
C HIS A 350 -28.16 -34.36 12.78
N GLU A 351 -29.43 -34.08 12.50
CA GLU A 351 -30.38 -33.75 13.56
C GLU A 351 -30.48 -34.89 14.59
N PRO A 352 -30.39 -34.57 15.89
CA PRO A 352 -30.49 -35.59 16.93
C PRO A 352 -31.92 -36.16 17.00
N SER A 353 -32.02 -37.50 16.99
CA SER A 353 -33.30 -38.20 17.18
C SER A 353 -33.88 -37.88 18.56
N LEU A 354 -35.22 -38.06 18.70
CA LEU A 354 -35.90 -37.90 20.00
C LEU A 354 -35.29 -38.81 21.08
N GLY A 355 -34.91 -40.03 20.73
CA GLY A 355 -34.25 -40.94 21.66
C GLY A 355 -32.92 -40.45 22.17
N ARG A 356 -32.09 -39.85 21.28
CA ARG A 356 -30.82 -39.25 21.63
C ARG A 356 -30.99 -38.03 22.55
N ARG A 357 -31.98 -37.19 22.28
CA ARG A 357 -32.28 -36.02 23.14
C ARG A 357 -32.70 -36.44 24.54
N LEU A 358 -33.60 -37.45 24.66
CA LEU A 358 -34.07 -37.96 25.94
C LEU A 358 -32.94 -38.67 26.72
N GLY A 359 -32.12 -39.48 26.06
CA GLY A 359 -30.97 -40.16 26.68
C GLY A 359 -29.95 -39.18 27.23
N TRP A 360 -29.68 -38.08 26.52
CA TRP A 360 -28.79 -37.04 26.98
C TRP A 360 -29.28 -36.37 28.29
N TYR A 361 -30.55 -36.03 28.37
CA TYR A 361 -31.12 -35.43 29.58
C TYR A 361 -31.13 -36.43 30.75
N ALA A 362 -31.44 -37.71 30.48
CA ALA A 362 -31.42 -38.73 31.51
C ALA A 362 -30.03 -39.01 32.05
N GLY A 363 -28.99 -39.06 31.19
CA GLY A 363 -27.59 -39.21 31.59
C GLY A 363 -27.13 -38.08 32.49
N ARG A 364 -27.39 -36.83 32.11
CA ARG A 364 -27.01 -35.65 32.93
C ARG A 364 -27.72 -35.60 34.26
N ALA A 365 -29.01 -36.00 34.31
CA ALA A 365 -29.74 -36.06 35.57
C ALA A 365 -29.15 -37.11 36.53
N LEU A 366 -28.63 -38.22 35.99
CA LEU A 366 -27.94 -39.25 36.78
C LEU A 366 -26.59 -38.80 37.26
N ASP A 367 -25.82 -38.08 36.42
CA ASP A 367 -24.52 -37.52 36.79
C ASP A 367 -24.66 -36.46 37.88
N GLU A 368 -25.61 -35.53 37.76
CA GLU A 368 -25.91 -34.53 38.80
C GLU A 368 -26.39 -35.17 40.12
N ALA A 369 -27.17 -36.25 40.05
CA ALA A 369 -27.61 -37.01 41.21
C ALA A 369 -26.40 -37.77 41.85
N GLY A 370 -25.49 -38.30 41.04
CA GLY A 370 -24.27 -38.97 41.48
C GLY A 370 -23.33 -37.99 42.22
N ASP A 371 -23.13 -36.80 41.64
CA ASP A 371 -22.30 -35.75 42.23
C ASP A 371 -22.87 -35.23 43.56
N MET A 372 -24.21 -35.07 43.64
CA MET A 372 -24.89 -34.75 44.91
C MET A 372 -24.68 -35.83 45.97
N LEU A 373 -24.74 -37.10 45.59
CA LEU A 373 -24.54 -38.22 46.53
C LEU A 373 -23.07 -38.35 46.96
N ALA A 374 -22.12 -38.10 46.04
CA ALA A 374 -20.71 -38.07 46.36
C ALA A 374 -20.31 -36.90 47.29
N GLY A 375 -21.01 -35.76 47.18
CA GLY A 375 -20.84 -34.60 48.07
C GLY A 375 -21.45 -34.79 49.45
N LEU A 376 -22.28 -35.83 49.65
CA LEU A 376 -22.95 -36.16 50.92
C LEU A 376 -22.23 -37.29 51.71
N SER A 377 -21.10 -37.81 51.25
CA SER A 377 -20.32 -38.82 51.95
C SER A 377 -19.54 -38.16 53.09
N PRO A 378 -19.92 -38.33 54.37
CA PRO A 378 -19.14 -37.89 55.50
C PRO A 378 -18.13 -38.97 55.84
N PHE A 379 -16.86 -38.57 55.90
CA PHE A 379 -15.69 -39.27 56.42
C PHE A 379 -15.01 -40.30 55.61
#